data_eca5ebafc2f852ca2be11cbdf8482f5d
#
_entry.id   eca5ebafc2f852ca2be11cbdf8482f5d
#
_cell.length_a   1.000
_cell.length_b   1.000
_cell.length_c   1.000
_cell.angle_alpha   90.00
_cell.angle_beta   90.00
_cell.angle_gamma   90.00
#
_symmetry.space_group_name_H-M   'P 1'
#
loop_
_entity.id
_entity.type
_entity.pdbx_description
1 polymer ?
#
loop_
_entity_poly.entity_id
_entity_poly.type
_entity_poly.pdbx_seq_one_letter_code
_entity_poly.pdbx_strand_id
1 'polypeptide(L)'
;MRCFIFFEKPYLYFQENYVLITESGSKGESLKYWFSDSSVVTSPNKEVTMPSSEVKFPLQSNVLSEVQKAAAVIGAPDMVLEDDELRVTDKKNDTANSYSTPLDTESNGASYKFWFKVENLKLLPGDYDVEVSSKRISHFQNKKLPVGYFIALEPESSYGN
;
A
#
# COMPACT_ATOMS: atom_id res chain seq x y z
N MET A 1 5.60 -2.06 -10.57
CA MET A 1 6.06 -3.34 -11.16
C MET A 1 7.11 -3.95 -10.23
N ARG A 2 6.77 -5.01 -9.47
CA ARG A 2 7.66 -5.65 -8.47
C ARG A 2 8.57 -6.73 -9.07
N CYS A 3 8.62 -6.86 -10.39
CA CYS A 3 9.33 -7.94 -11.07
C CYS A 3 10.87 -7.88 -10.94
N PHE A 4 11.41 -6.72 -10.57
CA PHE A 4 12.87 -6.55 -10.43
C PHE A 4 13.46 -7.14 -9.15
N ILE A 5 12.61 -7.57 -8.18
CA ILE A 5 13.08 -8.15 -6.91
C ILE A 5 13.82 -9.48 -7.13
N PHE A 6 13.55 -10.16 -8.24
CA PHE A 6 14.13 -11.47 -8.56
C PHE A 6 15.52 -11.38 -9.20
N PHE A 7 15.98 -10.20 -9.60
CA PHE A 7 17.20 -10.02 -10.36
C PHE A 7 18.09 -8.96 -9.69
N GLU A 8 19.39 -9.22 -9.58
CA GLU A 8 20.36 -8.24 -9.09
C GLU A 8 20.74 -7.23 -10.18
N LYS A 9 20.90 -7.71 -11.41
CA LYS A 9 21.24 -6.91 -12.58
C LYS A 9 20.30 -7.26 -13.75
N PRO A 10 19.05 -6.74 -13.72
CA PRO A 10 18.06 -7.10 -14.71
C PRO A 10 18.37 -6.53 -16.09
N TYR A 11 18.29 -7.37 -17.08
CA TYR A 11 18.30 -7.02 -18.52
C TYR A 11 16.87 -7.10 -19.07
N LEU A 12 16.43 -6.05 -19.76
CA LEU A 12 15.08 -5.94 -20.30
C LEU A 12 15.11 -6.02 -21.82
N TYR A 13 14.43 -7.03 -22.36
CA TYR A 13 14.21 -7.19 -23.80
C TYR A 13 12.74 -6.88 -24.11
N PHE A 14 12.49 -5.69 -24.64
CA PHE A 14 11.16 -5.25 -25.04
C PHE A 14 10.78 -5.88 -26.37
N GLN A 15 9.60 -6.50 -26.40
CA GLN A 15 8.95 -7.04 -27.57
C GLN A 15 7.62 -6.31 -27.78
N GLU A 16 6.93 -6.58 -28.89
CA GLU A 16 5.67 -5.90 -29.22
C GLU A 16 4.61 -6.03 -28.11
N ASN A 17 4.43 -7.22 -27.53
CA ASN A 17 3.35 -7.53 -26.59
C ASN A 17 3.84 -7.90 -25.18
N TYR A 18 5.15 -7.98 -24.96
CA TYR A 18 5.71 -8.35 -23.65
C TYR A 18 7.12 -7.82 -23.47
N VAL A 19 7.59 -7.79 -22.23
CA VAL A 19 9.01 -7.63 -21.90
C VAL A 19 9.53 -8.94 -21.30
N LEU A 20 10.68 -9.39 -21.78
CA LEU A 20 11.45 -10.47 -21.18
C LEU A 20 12.53 -9.85 -20.28
N ILE A 21 12.54 -10.25 -19.01
CA ILE A 21 13.50 -9.79 -18.01
C ILE A 21 14.37 -10.97 -17.66
N THR A 22 15.69 -10.80 -17.71
CA THR A 22 16.68 -11.85 -17.41
C THR A 22 17.76 -11.27 -16.49
N GLU A 23 18.48 -12.13 -15.77
CA GLU A 23 19.70 -11.71 -15.07
C GLU A 23 20.83 -11.50 -16.07
N SER A 24 21.63 -10.43 -15.89
CA SER A 24 22.77 -10.13 -16.75
C SER A 24 23.81 -11.25 -16.69
N GLY A 25 24.08 -11.87 -17.82
CA GLY A 25 25.15 -12.88 -17.96
C GLY A 25 24.78 -14.28 -17.50
N SER A 26 23.55 -14.57 -17.10
CA SER A 26 23.11 -15.92 -16.72
C SER A 26 22.25 -16.57 -17.80
N LYS A 27 22.48 -17.88 -18.02
CA LYS A 27 21.53 -18.76 -18.69
C LYS A 27 20.66 -19.39 -17.59
N GLY A 28 19.46 -18.86 -17.33
CA GLY A 28 18.63 -19.55 -16.34
C GLY A 28 17.34 -18.82 -16.04
N GLU A 29 17.38 -17.89 -15.14
CA GLU A 29 16.16 -17.25 -14.67
C GLU A 29 15.68 -16.18 -15.63
N SER A 30 14.39 -16.26 -15.97
CA SER A 30 13.73 -15.26 -16.82
C SER A 30 12.29 -15.04 -16.37
N LEU A 31 11.84 -13.81 -16.50
CA LEU A 31 10.46 -13.42 -16.26
C LEU A 31 9.89 -12.82 -17.55
N LYS A 32 8.83 -13.41 -18.07
CA LYS A 32 8.08 -12.87 -19.19
C LYS A 32 6.86 -12.13 -18.68
N TYR A 33 6.81 -10.83 -18.93
CA TYR A 33 5.70 -9.96 -18.50
C TYR A 33 4.96 -9.45 -19.73
N TRP A 34 3.70 -9.87 -19.89
CA TRP A 34 2.83 -9.43 -20.97
C TRP A 34 2.25 -8.05 -20.69
N PHE A 35 2.22 -7.19 -21.69
CA PHE A 35 1.56 -5.90 -21.59
C PHE A 35 0.05 -6.10 -21.60
N SER A 36 -0.65 -5.28 -20.83
CA SER A 36 -2.10 -5.17 -20.95
C SER A 36 -2.42 -4.30 -22.15
N ASP A 37 -3.52 -4.60 -22.84
CA ASP A 37 -4.05 -3.71 -23.83
C ASP A 37 -4.40 -2.35 -23.20
N SER A 38 -4.05 -1.26 -23.88
CA SER A 38 -4.28 0.10 -23.38
C SER A 38 -5.77 0.40 -23.15
N SER A 39 -6.67 -0.28 -23.88
CA SER A 39 -8.12 -0.14 -23.72
C SER A 39 -8.66 -0.68 -22.40
N VAL A 40 -7.94 -1.62 -21.75
CA VAL A 40 -8.33 -2.19 -20.45
C VAL A 40 -7.66 -1.48 -19.26
N VAL A 41 -6.71 -0.58 -19.53
CA VAL A 41 -6.06 0.22 -18.49
C VAL A 41 -6.95 1.42 -18.15
N THR A 42 -7.53 1.40 -16.96
CA THR A 42 -8.33 2.52 -16.46
C THR A 42 -7.41 3.51 -15.73
N SER A 43 -7.46 4.77 -16.13
CA SER A 43 -6.79 5.86 -15.42
C SER A 43 -7.81 6.93 -15.03
N PRO A 44 -7.59 7.66 -13.92
CA PRO A 44 -8.46 8.77 -13.56
C PRO A 44 -8.43 9.86 -14.65
N ASN A 45 -9.60 10.37 -15.02
CA ASN A 45 -9.72 11.49 -15.97
C ASN A 45 -9.42 12.86 -15.33
N LYS A 46 -9.27 12.88 -13.99
CA LYS A 46 -8.96 14.09 -13.21
C LYS A 46 -7.84 13.77 -12.24
N GLU A 47 -7.04 14.76 -11.95
CA GLU A 47 -6.04 14.70 -10.90
C GLU A 47 -6.73 14.44 -9.55
N VAL A 48 -6.24 13.44 -8.82
CA VAL A 48 -6.72 13.12 -7.48
C VAL A 48 -5.98 14.02 -6.49
N THR A 49 -6.73 14.73 -5.65
CA THR A 49 -6.18 15.59 -4.60
C THR A 49 -6.77 15.20 -3.25
N MET A 50 -6.02 15.42 -2.16
CA MET A 50 -6.54 15.24 -0.81
C MET A 50 -7.56 16.34 -0.49
N PRO A 51 -8.81 15.98 -0.14
CA PRO A 51 -9.84 16.97 0.19
C PRO A 51 -9.62 17.58 1.58
N SER A 52 -9.01 16.85 2.48
CA SER A 52 -8.68 17.24 3.87
C SER A 52 -7.63 16.25 4.39
N SER A 53 -7.06 16.55 5.55
CA SER A 53 -6.08 15.67 6.22
C SER A 53 -6.27 15.80 7.72
N GLU A 54 -7.03 14.89 8.31
CA GLU A 54 -7.37 14.90 9.72
C GLU A 54 -6.36 14.13 10.57
N VAL A 55 -5.75 13.09 9.99
CA VAL A 55 -4.71 12.30 10.66
C VAL A 55 -3.49 12.20 9.76
N LYS A 56 -2.31 12.42 10.34
CA LYS A 56 -1.02 12.32 9.64
C LYS A 56 -0.06 11.49 10.46
N PHE A 57 0.79 10.74 9.78
CA PHE A 57 1.86 9.98 10.45
C PHE A 57 2.98 9.61 9.49
N PRO A 58 4.22 9.49 9.99
CA PRO A 58 5.32 8.88 9.26
C PRO A 58 5.19 7.35 9.32
N LEU A 59 5.10 6.70 8.17
CA LEU A 59 5.13 5.24 8.06
C LEU A 59 6.51 4.79 7.64
N GLN A 60 7.27 4.21 8.57
CA GLN A 60 8.61 3.69 8.31
C GLN A 60 8.55 2.38 7.50
N SER A 61 9.55 2.15 6.68
CA SER A 61 9.65 0.98 5.80
C SER A 61 9.64 -0.36 6.56
N ASN A 62 10.28 -0.41 7.73
CA ASN A 62 10.25 -1.59 8.59
C ASN A 62 8.84 -1.87 9.11
N VAL A 63 8.12 -0.86 9.60
CA VAL A 63 6.73 -0.98 10.10
C VAL A 63 5.82 -1.47 8.98
N LEU A 64 5.88 -0.86 7.78
CA LEU A 64 5.10 -1.31 6.63
C LEU A 64 5.39 -2.78 6.28
N SER A 65 6.67 -3.16 6.27
CA SER A 65 7.10 -4.54 5.97
C SER A 65 6.60 -5.54 7.03
N GLU A 66 6.67 -5.19 8.31
CA GLU A 66 6.21 -6.03 9.41
C GLU A 66 4.70 -6.23 9.36
N VAL A 67 3.93 -5.17 9.16
CA VAL A 67 2.47 -5.22 9.02
C VAL A 67 2.06 -6.09 7.82
N GLN A 68 2.73 -5.93 6.67
CA GLN A 68 2.45 -6.75 5.48
C GLN A 68 2.79 -8.23 5.70
N LYS A 69 3.91 -8.54 6.39
CA LYS A 69 4.29 -9.91 6.74
C LYS A 69 3.31 -10.52 7.74
N ALA A 70 2.94 -9.77 8.78
CA ALA A 70 1.96 -10.23 9.77
C ALA A 70 0.62 -10.52 9.12
N ALA A 71 0.11 -9.62 8.27
CA ALA A 71 -1.13 -9.84 7.52
C ALA A 71 -1.08 -11.13 6.69
N ALA A 72 0.04 -11.39 6.00
CA ALA A 72 0.22 -12.61 5.20
C ALA A 72 0.24 -13.87 6.06
N VAL A 73 0.93 -13.84 7.21
CA VAL A 73 1.06 -15.00 8.11
C VAL A 73 -0.26 -15.37 8.76
N ILE A 74 -1.03 -14.37 9.24
CA ILE A 74 -2.32 -14.63 9.91
C ILE A 74 -3.52 -14.63 8.96
N GLY A 75 -3.31 -14.38 7.66
CA GLY A 75 -4.36 -14.33 6.65
C GLY A 75 -5.31 -13.12 6.82
N ALA A 76 -4.83 -12.00 7.38
CA ALA A 76 -5.64 -10.83 7.64
C ALA A 76 -5.92 -10.02 6.35
N PRO A 77 -7.18 -9.85 5.93
CA PRO A 77 -7.51 -9.09 4.73
C PRO A 77 -7.60 -7.58 4.97
N ASP A 78 -7.75 -7.16 6.23
CA ASP A 78 -8.02 -5.78 6.59
C ASP A 78 -6.91 -5.20 7.49
N MET A 79 -6.70 -3.89 7.37
CA MET A 79 -5.86 -3.10 8.24
C MET A 79 -6.68 -1.95 8.79
N VAL A 80 -6.53 -1.64 10.07
CA VAL A 80 -7.18 -0.51 10.73
C VAL A 80 -6.15 0.37 11.41
N LEU A 81 -6.33 1.68 11.26
CA LEU A 81 -5.66 2.71 12.03
C LEU A 81 -6.68 3.28 13.03
N GLU A 82 -6.44 3.11 14.32
CA GLU A 82 -7.32 3.50 15.42
C GLU A 82 -6.46 3.83 16.64
N ASP A 83 -6.71 4.98 17.28
CA ASP A 83 -6.09 5.38 18.55
C ASP A 83 -4.55 5.20 18.60
N ASP A 84 -3.86 5.75 17.60
CA ASP A 84 -2.40 5.67 17.45
C ASP A 84 -1.84 4.24 17.28
N GLU A 85 -2.69 3.31 16.89
CA GLU A 85 -2.32 1.92 16.64
C GLU A 85 -2.66 1.52 15.19
N LEU A 86 -1.73 0.82 14.55
CA LEU A 86 -1.95 0.17 13.27
C LEU A 86 -2.09 -1.34 13.50
N ARG A 87 -3.25 -1.89 13.15
CA ARG A 87 -3.57 -3.30 13.38
C ARG A 87 -4.03 -3.98 12.12
N VAL A 88 -3.60 -5.23 11.87
CA VAL A 88 -4.12 -6.11 10.82
C VAL A 88 -4.95 -7.23 11.44
N THR A 89 -6.11 -7.51 10.82
CA THR A 89 -7.08 -8.50 11.29
C THR A 89 -8.08 -8.82 10.17
N ASP A 90 -9.03 -9.70 10.43
CA ASP A 90 -10.25 -9.86 9.64
C ASP A 90 -11.42 -9.20 10.37
N LYS A 91 -11.87 -8.04 9.89
CA LYS A 91 -12.97 -7.28 10.51
C LYS A 91 -14.33 -7.99 10.50
N LYS A 92 -14.48 -9.08 9.73
CA LYS A 92 -15.70 -9.88 9.64
C LYS A 92 -15.73 -11.05 10.63
N ASN A 93 -14.63 -11.30 11.31
CA ASN A 93 -14.48 -12.42 12.26
C ASN A 93 -14.06 -11.89 13.63
N ASP A 94 -14.97 -11.89 14.58
CA ASP A 94 -14.74 -11.39 15.94
C ASP A 94 -13.67 -12.16 16.74
N THR A 95 -13.32 -13.37 16.28
CA THR A 95 -12.26 -14.22 16.86
C THR A 95 -11.01 -14.29 15.99
N ALA A 96 -10.87 -13.37 15.03
CA ALA A 96 -9.73 -13.35 14.14
C ALA A 96 -8.42 -13.07 14.89
N ASN A 97 -7.35 -13.70 14.43
CA ASN A 97 -6.01 -13.30 14.85
C ASN A 97 -5.74 -11.87 14.43
N SER A 98 -4.95 -11.16 15.25
CA SER A 98 -4.55 -9.79 14.95
C SER A 98 -3.07 -9.56 15.28
N TYR A 99 -2.47 -8.61 14.61
CA TYR A 99 -1.16 -8.06 14.91
C TYR A 99 -1.28 -6.54 14.97
N SER A 100 -0.72 -5.93 16.00
CA SER A 100 -0.75 -4.48 16.23
C SER A 100 0.64 -3.91 16.41
N THR A 101 0.82 -2.67 15.99
CA THR A 101 2.02 -1.87 16.24
C THR A 101 1.63 -0.42 16.52
N PRO A 102 2.25 0.23 17.52
CA PRO A 102 1.99 1.64 17.78
C PRO A 102 2.53 2.52 16.65
N LEU A 103 1.85 3.63 16.41
CA LEU A 103 2.26 4.70 15.52
C LEU A 103 2.25 6.03 16.25
N ASP A 104 3.15 6.92 15.82
CA ASP A 104 3.14 8.31 16.27
C ASP A 104 2.30 9.12 15.27
N THR A 105 1.02 9.37 15.63
CA THR A 105 0.10 10.08 14.76
C THR A 105 -0.12 11.53 15.21
N GLU A 106 -0.29 12.41 14.26
CA GLU A 106 -0.74 13.77 14.45
C GLU A 106 -2.23 13.85 14.11
N SER A 107 -3.07 14.16 15.09
CA SER A 107 -4.51 14.35 14.92
C SER A 107 -4.98 15.56 15.73
N ASN A 108 -6.21 16.02 15.48
CA ASN A 108 -6.82 17.12 16.24
C ASN A 108 -7.49 16.67 17.54
N GLY A 109 -7.25 15.42 17.99
CA GLY A 109 -7.82 14.85 19.20
C GLY A 109 -9.23 14.24 19.04
N ALA A 110 -9.78 14.25 17.84
CA ALA A 110 -11.01 13.50 17.55
C ALA A 110 -10.72 11.99 17.46
N SER A 111 -11.66 11.17 17.92
CA SER A 111 -11.57 9.73 17.72
C SER A 111 -11.64 9.38 16.22
N TYR A 112 -10.92 8.37 15.81
CA TYR A 112 -10.95 7.90 14.43
C TYR A 112 -10.75 6.39 14.35
N LYS A 113 -11.32 5.81 13.28
CA LYS A 113 -11.13 4.41 12.92
C LYS A 113 -11.14 4.27 11.41
N PHE A 114 -9.96 4.11 10.82
CA PHE A 114 -9.79 4.07 9.38
C PHE A 114 -9.43 2.66 8.91
N TRP A 115 -10.30 2.08 8.09
CA TRP A 115 -10.14 0.74 7.54
C TRP A 115 -9.58 0.76 6.13
N PHE A 116 -8.61 -0.10 5.88
CA PHE A 116 -7.96 -0.33 4.60
C PHE A 116 -8.05 -1.80 4.21
N LYS A 117 -8.04 -2.09 2.91
CA LYS A 117 -7.75 -3.43 2.42
C LYS A 117 -6.25 -3.63 2.29
N VAL A 118 -5.74 -4.73 2.89
CA VAL A 118 -4.32 -5.08 2.81
C VAL A 118 -3.86 -5.25 1.35
N GLU A 119 -4.73 -5.76 0.48
CA GLU A 119 -4.43 -5.92 -0.95
C GLU A 119 -4.17 -4.59 -1.69
N ASN A 120 -4.70 -3.46 -1.19
CA ASN A 120 -4.49 -2.14 -1.76
C ASN A 120 -3.16 -1.49 -1.29
N LEU A 121 -2.50 -2.07 -0.28
CA LEU A 121 -1.23 -1.58 0.27
C LEU A 121 0.00 -2.15 -0.44
N LYS A 122 -0.10 -2.39 -1.73
CA LYS A 122 1.02 -2.86 -2.58
C LYS A 122 1.95 -1.71 -2.95
N LEU A 123 2.50 -1.05 -1.93
CA LEU A 123 3.41 0.08 -2.08
C LEU A 123 4.83 -0.39 -2.42
N LEU A 124 5.61 0.46 -3.07
CA LEU A 124 7.06 0.24 -3.18
C LEU A 124 7.71 0.29 -1.79
N PRO A 125 8.80 -0.46 -1.56
CA PRO A 125 9.56 -0.33 -0.32
C PRO A 125 10.05 1.10 -0.09
N GLY A 126 9.94 1.58 1.14
CA GLY A 126 10.40 2.93 1.52
C GLY A 126 9.61 3.51 2.69
N ASP A 127 10.07 4.66 3.15
CA ASP A 127 9.38 5.45 4.16
C ASP A 127 8.37 6.37 3.48
N TYR A 128 7.23 6.59 4.14
CA TYR A 128 6.14 7.40 3.62
C TYR A 128 5.69 8.44 4.65
N ASP A 129 5.32 9.61 4.17
CA ASP A 129 4.44 10.52 4.88
C ASP A 129 3.01 10.17 4.47
N VAL A 130 2.18 9.86 5.47
CA VAL A 130 0.80 9.41 5.26
C VAL A 130 -0.16 10.46 5.77
N GLU A 131 -1.14 10.78 4.95
CA GLU A 131 -2.27 11.62 5.29
C GLU A 131 -3.57 10.85 5.11
N VAL A 132 -4.48 10.95 6.07
CA VAL A 132 -5.78 10.28 6.04
C VAL A 132 -6.90 11.29 6.20
N SER A 133 -7.87 11.20 5.30
CA SER A 133 -9.03 12.07 5.29
C SER A 133 -10.29 11.37 5.78
N SER A 134 -11.11 12.10 6.55
CA SER A 134 -12.48 11.71 6.89
C SER A 134 -13.38 11.49 5.68
N LYS A 135 -12.97 11.98 4.50
CA LYS A 135 -13.65 11.75 3.21
C LYS A 135 -13.28 10.42 2.54
N ARG A 136 -12.74 9.46 3.33
CA ARG A 136 -12.43 8.08 2.92
C ARG A 136 -11.38 7.95 1.84
N ILE A 137 -10.38 8.80 1.87
CA ILE A 137 -9.20 8.73 1.03
C ILE A 137 -7.95 8.95 1.88
N SER A 138 -6.87 8.30 1.53
CA SER A 138 -5.56 8.49 2.11
C SER A 138 -4.52 8.74 1.02
N HIS A 139 -3.46 9.44 1.38
CA HIS A 139 -2.33 9.70 0.52
C HIS A 139 -1.05 9.21 1.19
N PHE A 140 -0.28 8.39 0.49
CA PHE A 140 1.02 7.86 0.92
C PHE A 140 2.09 8.48 0.01
N GLN A 141 2.80 9.48 0.48
CA GLN A 141 3.89 10.12 -0.25
C GLN A 141 5.23 9.47 0.11
N ASN A 142 5.91 8.87 -0.86
CA ASN A 142 7.23 8.31 -0.62
C ASN A 142 8.25 9.42 -0.34
N LYS A 143 9.09 9.24 0.70
CA LYS A 143 10.05 10.28 1.14
C LYS A 143 11.28 10.41 0.24
N LYS A 144 11.61 9.39 -0.55
CA LYS A 144 12.81 9.34 -1.38
C LYS A 144 12.51 9.36 -2.88
N LEU A 145 11.37 8.80 -3.28
CA LEU A 145 10.98 8.68 -4.67
C LEU A 145 9.84 9.67 -4.99
N PRO A 146 9.78 10.23 -6.20
CA PRO A 146 8.68 11.10 -6.62
C PRO A 146 7.43 10.27 -6.96
N VAL A 147 6.97 9.47 -5.99
CA VAL A 147 5.83 8.56 -6.12
C VAL A 147 4.91 8.74 -4.93
N GLY A 148 3.62 8.96 -5.21
CA GLY A 148 2.54 8.98 -4.24
C GLY A 148 1.45 7.97 -4.61
N TYR A 149 0.72 7.51 -3.60
CA TYR A 149 -0.39 6.58 -3.76
C TYR A 149 -1.63 7.15 -3.07
N PHE A 150 -2.73 7.25 -3.81
CA PHE A 150 -4.04 7.51 -3.24
C PHE A 150 -4.75 6.17 -3.02
N ILE A 151 -5.16 5.91 -1.77
CA ILE A 151 -5.82 4.67 -1.39
C ILE A 151 -7.15 5.00 -0.74
N ALA A 152 -8.22 4.44 -1.29
CA ALA A 152 -9.55 4.58 -0.72
C ALA A 152 -9.65 3.79 0.59
N LEU A 153 -10.36 4.36 1.56
CA LEU A 153 -10.73 3.69 2.79
C LEU A 153 -12.03 2.91 2.61
N GLU A 154 -12.19 1.89 3.44
CA GLU A 154 -13.42 1.11 3.49
C GLU A 154 -14.60 1.95 4.03
N PRO A 155 -15.84 1.63 3.62
CA PRO A 155 -17.04 2.39 4.00
C PRO A 155 -17.28 2.50 5.51
N GLU A 156 -16.82 1.52 6.29
CA GLU A 156 -16.96 1.45 7.75
C GLU A 156 -16.01 2.38 8.51
N SER A 157 -15.13 3.07 7.80
CA SER A 157 -14.24 4.07 8.41
C SER A 157 -15.03 5.23 9.00
N SER A 158 -14.65 5.66 10.20
CA SER A 158 -15.30 6.73 10.94
C SER A 158 -14.29 7.76 11.45
N TYR A 159 -14.79 8.98 11.74
CA TYR A 159 -14.03 10.09 12.28
C TYR A 159 -14.96 11.02 13.08
N GLY A 160 -14.55 11.41 14.31
CA GLY A 160 -15.26 12.39 15.12
C GLY A 160 -16.56 11.90 15.77
N ASN A 161 -16.75 10.59 15.94
CA ASN A 161 -17.93 10.01 16.59
C ASN A 161 -17.65 9.68 18.05
#